data_ea02932ad84f533e7e7290cd53406592
#
_entry.id   ea02932ad84f533e7e7290cd53406592
#
_cell.length_a   1.000
_cell.length_b   1.000
_cell.length_c   1.000
_cell.angle_alpha   90.00
_cell.angle_beta   90.00
_cell.angle_gamma   90.00
#
_symmetry.space_group_name_H-M   'P 1'
#
loop_
_entity.id
_entity.type
_entity.pdbx_description
1 polymer ?
#
loop_
_entity_poly.entity_id
_entity_poly.type
_entity_poly.pdbx_seq_one_letter_code
_entity_poly.pdbx_strand_id
1 'polypeptide(L)'
;MALLQIAEPGQSAAPHQQKLAVGIDLGTTNSLIATVRNGHSDVLLDEQNRPLLPSVVHFGKDDNVIVGYEAAELATQDPQNTVISVKRLIGRSLADIQQRYPNLPYQFVASENSLPLLTTRQGVRSPIEISAEILKKLTALGEQRLGGNLVGAVITVPAYFDDAQRQSTKDAAKLAGLNVLRLLNEPTAAAIAYGLDSGQEGVIAVYDLGGGTFDISILRLSRGVFEVLATGGDTALGGDDFDLVLADWIIEQSAVKPENDSQYRELIELANRLKQALSNSTEVQIQYRNWLGNISREQFNELIQPLVKRSLLACRRALKDAGVEAEEVNEVVMVGGSTSVPYVREQVGDFFQKQPLTSIDPD
;
A
#
# COMPACT_ATOMS: atom_id res chain seq x y z
N MET A 1 -37.63 -21.29 3.76
CA MET A 1 -38.95 -20.69 3.46
C MET A 1 -38.67 -19.21 3.11
N ALA A 2 -38.71 -18.84 1.83
CA ALA A 2 -38.54 -17.48 1.43
C ALA A 2 -39.84 -16.70 1.73
N LEU A 3 -39.76 -15.74 2.63
CA LEU A 3 -40.88 -14.81 2.88
C LEU A 3 -40.93 -13.86 1.67
N LEU A 4 -41.89 -14.09 0.78
CA LEU A 4 -42.30 -13.11 -0.22
C LEU A 4 -42.93 -11.92 0.51
N GLN A 5 -42.22 -10.83 0.63
CA GLN A 5 -42.80 -9.56 1.02
C GLN A 5 -43.68 -9.05 -0.15
N ILE A 6 -45.00 -9.17 0.02
CA ILE A 6 -45.96 -8.53 -0.87
C ILE A 6 -46.08 -7.08 -0.39
N ALA A 7 -45.51 -6.14 -1.12
CA ALA A 7 -45.68 -4.73 -0.84
C ALA A 7 -46.83 -4.17 -1.71
N GLU A 8 -47.61 -3.24 -1.17
CA GLU A 8 -48.66 -2.54 -1.90
C GLU A 8 -48.06 -1.67 -3.00
N PRO A 9 -48.74 -1.50 -4.15
CA PRO A 9 -48.24 -0.65 -5.23
C PRO A 9 -48.04 0.80 -4.75
N GLY A 10 -46.83 1.30 -4.81
CA GLY A 10 -46.41 2.64 -4.39
C GLY A 10 -45.72 2.73 -3.04
N GLN A 11 -45.60 1.64 -2.26
CA GLN A 11 -44.90 1.62 -0.95
C GLN A 11 -43.61 0.85 -0.94
N SER A 12 -43.25 0.12 -1.99
CA SER A 12 -41.93 -0.54 -2.06
C SER A 12 -40.96 0.38 -2.80
N ALA A 13 -39.82 0.64 -2.18
CA ALA A 13 -38.63 0.99 -2.94
C ALA A 13 -38.49 -0.05 -4.05
N ALA A 14 -38.17 0.42 -5.28
CA ALA A 14 -38.09 -0.44 -6.46
C ALA A 14 -37.33 -1.74 -6.12
N PRO A 15 -37.90 -2.93 -6.44
CA PRO A 15 -37.48 -4.21 -5.83
C PRO A 15 -36.06 -4.66 -6.19
N HIS A 16 -35.16 -3.88 -6.69
CA HIS A 16 -33.80 -4.27 -7.10
C HIS A 16 -32.78 -3.15 -7.13
N GLN A 17 -32.93 -2.07 -6.39
CA GLN A 17 -31.78 -1.20 -6.14
C GLN A 17 -30.90 -1.86 -5.07
N GLN A 18 -30.07 -2.82 -5.49
CA GLN A 18 -28.98 -3.29 -4.65
C GLN A 18 -28.10 -2.09 -4.31
N LYS A 19 -27.97 -1.82 -3.01
CA LYS A 19 -27.03 -0.81 -2.53
C LYS A 19 -25.63 -1.39 -2.67
N LEU A 20 -24.98 -1.12 -3.81
CA LEU A 20 -23.64 -1.63 -4.11
C LEU A 20 -22.61 -0.84 -3.30
N ALA A 21 -22.00 -1.48 -2.33
CA ALA A 21 -20.90 -0.93 -1.54
C ALA A 21 -19.64 -1.75 -1.75
N VAL A 22 -18.49 -1.11 -1.63
CA VAL A 22 -17.17 -1.73 -1.83
C VAL A 22 -16.23 -1.40 -0.69
N GLY A 23 -15.21 -2.23 -0.52
CA GLY A 23 -13.99 -1.91 0.22
C GLY A 23 -12.89 -1.49 -0.76
N ILE A 24 -12.15 -0.45 -0.43
CA ILE A 24 -10.99 -0.01 -1.20
C ILE A 24 -9.79 0.05 -0.26
N ASP A 25 -8.72 -0.62 -0.65
CA ASP A 25 -7.40 -0.37 -0.10
C ASP A 25 -6.63 0.57 -1.04
N LEU A 26 -6.36 1.79 -0.56
CA LEU A 26 -5.56 2.78 -1.27
C LEU A 26 -4.10 2.65 -0.80
N GLY A 27 -3.39 1.68 -1.35
CA GLY A 27 -2.02 1.37 -0.97
C GLY A 27 -0.97 2.33 -1.55
N THR A 28 0.23 2.30 -1.00
CA THR A 28 1.36 3.11 -1.50
C THR A 28 1.83 2.62 -2.87
N THR A 29 1.99 1.32 -3.03
CA THR A 29 2.47 0.68 -4.26
C THR A 29 1.33 0.18 -5.13
N ASN A 30 0.40 -0.57 -4.52
CA ASN A 30 -0.77 -1.12 -5.18
C ASN A 30 -2.03 -0.73 -4.43
N SER A 31 -3.13 -0.64 -5.15
CA SER A 31 -4.47 -0.44 -4.62
C SER A 31 -5.39 -1.55 -5.10
N LEU A 32 -6.43 -1.84 -4.35
CA LEU A 32 -7.43 -2.83 -4.76
C LEU A 32 -8.84 -2.40 -4.38
N ILE A 33 -9.81 -3.06 -5.01
CA ILE A 33 -11.23 -2.91 -4.71
C ILE A 33 -11.86 -4.29 -4.54
N ALA A 34 -12.67 -4.42 -3.50
CA ALA A 34 -13.36 -5.67 -3.18
C ALA A 34 -14.81 -5.40 -2.79
N THR A 35 -15.63 -6.44 -2.84
CA THR A 35 -17.01 -6.40 -2.37
C THR A 35 -17.33 -7.66 -1.56
N VAL A 36 -18.50 -7.70 -0.95
CA VAL A 36 -19.01 -8.91 -0.28
C VAL A 36 -20.16 -9.46 -1.09
N ARG A 37 -20.02 -10.70 -1.55
CA ARG A 37 -21.06 -11.46 -2.25
C ARG A 37 -21.35 -12.76 -1.51
N ASN A 38 -22.59 -13.01 -1.22
CA ASN A 38 -23.04 -14.24 -0.53
C ASN A 38 -22.27 -14.50 0.79
N GLY A 39 -21.89 -13.45 1.52
CA GLY A 39 -21.16 -13.57 2.78
C GLY A 39 -19.64 -13.79 2.63
N HIS A 40 -19.10 -13.78 1.43
CA HIS A 40 -17.68 -13.92 1.15
C HIS A 40 -17.13 -12.63 0.54
N SER A 41 -15.91 -12.27 0.94
CA SER A 41 -15.15 -11.20 0.29
C SER A 41 -14.69 -11.64 -1.11
N ASP A 42 -14.87 -10.76 -2.08
CA ASP A 42 -14.54 -11.01 -3.48
C ASP A 42 -13.79 -9.80 -4.03
N VAL A 43 -12.52 -9.99 -4.39
CA VAL A 43 -11.70 -8.95 -5.01
C VAL A 43 -12.14 -8.77 -6.45
N LEU A 44 -12.40 -7.53 -6.85
CA LEU A 44 -12.85 -7.22 -8.19
C LEU A 44 -11.66 -7.11 -9.14
N LEU A 45 -11.56 -8.06 -10.05
CA LEU A 45 -10.46 -8.17 -11.00
C LEU A 45 -10.62 -7.18 -12.16
N ASP A 46 -9.51 -6.70 -12.71
CA ASP A 46 -9.52 -5.91 -13.95
C ASP A 46 -9.85 -6.75 -15.19
N GLU A 47 -9.81 -6.16 -16.38
CA GLU A 47 -10.09 -6.85 -17.65
C GLU A 47 -9.09 -7.97 -17.97
N GLN A 48 -7.89 -7.90 -17.40
CA GLN A 48 -6.83 -8.90 -17.55
C GLN A 48 -6.80 -9.91 -16.39
N ASN A 49 -7.84 -9.94 -15.54
CA ASN A 49 -7.98 -10.79 -14.36
C ASN A 49 -6.90 -10.51 -13.28
N ARG A 50 -6.45 -9.28 -13.15
CA ARG A 50 -5.48 -8.87 -12.12
C ARG A 50 -6.23 -8.27 -10.91
N PRO A 51 -5.89 -8.65 -9.67
CA PRO A 51 -6.54 -8.14 -8.48
C PRO A 51 -6.04 -6.76 -8.04
N LEU A 52 -4.79 -6.43 -8.38
CA LEU A 52 -4.13 -5.21 -7.94
C LEU A 52 -4.12 -4.16 -9.04
N LEU A 53 -4.21 -2.90 -8.66
CA LEU A 53 -4.00 -1.74 -9.51
C LEU A 53 -2.75 -1.01 -9.00
N PRO A 54 -1.66 -0.92 -9.78
CA PRO A 54 -0.52 -0.09 -9.38
C PRO A 54 -0.96 1.34 -9.06
N SER A 55 -0.54 1.87 -7.92
CA SER A 55 -0.84 3.24 -7.46
C SER A 55 0.05 4.25 -8.20
N VAL A 56 -0.05 4.22 -9.52
CA VAL A 56 0.74 5.02 -10.46
C VAL A 56 -0.19 5.82 -11.35
N VAL A 57 0.11 7.12 -11.50
CA VAL A 57 -0.67 8.05 -12.34
C VAL A 57 0.26 8.77 -13.29
N HIS A 58 0.00 8.68 -14.58
CA HIS A 58 0.73 9.40 -15.63
C HIS A 58 -0.15 10.50 -16.23
N PHE A 59 0.40 11.70 -16.29
CA PHE A 59 -0.22 12.88 -16.90
C PHE A 59 0.35 13.07 -18.31
N GLY A 60 -0.38 12.52 -19.29
CA GLY A 60 0.00 12.56 -20.69
C GLY A 60 -0.34 13.89 -21.38
N LYS A 61 -0.24 13.91 -22.71
CA LYS A 61 -0.68 15.03 -23.56
C LYS A 61 -2.20 15.00 -23.70
N ASP A 62 -2.79 16.12 -24.12
CA ASP A 62 -4.21 16.26 -24.49
C ASP A 62 -5.16 15.80 -23.37
N ASP A 63 -4.87 16.20 -22.13
CA ASP A 63 -5.64 15.86 -20.92
C ASP A 63 -5.82 14.35 -20.66
N ASN A 64 -4.97 13.52 -21.27
CA ASN A 64 -5.00 12.08 -21.07
C ASN A 64 -4.32 11.70 -19.76
N VAL A 65 -5.10 11.22 -18.78
CA VAL A 65 -4.62 10.66 -17.51
C VAL A 65 -4.69 9.14 -17.56
N ILE A 66 -3.55 8.49 -17.35
CA ILE A 66 -3.42 7.04 -17.36
C ILE A 66 -3.13 6.58 -15.92
N VAL A 67 -3.79 5.51 -15.47
CA VAL A 67 -3.65 4.98 -14.12
C VAL A 67 -3.39 3.48 -14.15
N GLY A 68 -2.48 3.03 -13.30
CA GLY A 68 -2.19 1.61 -13.12
C GLY A 68 -1.04 1.11 -13.98
N TYR A 69 -1.17 -0.09 -14.54
CA TYR A 69 -0.09 -0.79 -15.24
C TYR A 69 0.47 -0.01 -16.43
N GLU A 70 -0.40 0.54 -17.26
CA GLU A 70 0.02 1.34 -18.42
C GLU A 70 0.79 2.61 -17.99
N ALA A 71 0.39 3.22 -16.86
CA ALA A 71 1.13 4.34 -16.28
C ALA A 71 2.50 3.90 -15.75
N ALA A 72 2.58 2.72 -15.13
CA ALA A 72 3.83 2.18 -14.62
C ALA A 72 4.85 1.93 -15.74
N GLU A 73 4.42 1.47 -16.92
CA GLU A 73 5.28 1.29 -18.09
C GLU A 73 5.88 2.63 -18.60
N LEU A 74 5.20 3.75 -18.34
CA LEU A 74 5.67 5.07 -18.72
C LEU A 74 6.62 5.72 -17.69
N ALA A 75 6.75 5.13 -16.49
CA ALA A 75 7.51 5.71 -15.40
C ALA A 75 9.00 5.91 -15.71
N THR A 76 9.60 5.02 -16.50
CA THR A 76 11.00 5.14 -16.95
C THR A 76 11.17 6.10 -18.10
N GLN A 77 10.15 6.24 -18.95
CA GLN A 77 10.21 7.08 -20.15
C GLN A 77 9.90 8.56 -19.84
N ASP A 78 8.98 8.79 -18.91
CA ASP A 78 8.54 10.14 -18.52
C ASP A 78 8.36 10.25 -16.98
N PRO A 79 9.47 10.15 -16.23
CA PRO A 79 9.43 10.09 -14.76
C PRO A 79 8.88 11.36 -14.11
N GLN A 80 9.02 12.52 -14.74
CA GLN A 80 8.52 13.79 -14.20
C GLN A 80 7.00 13.91 -14.24
N ASN A 81 6.35 13.24 -15.20
CA ASN A 81 4.91 13.27 -15.38
C ASN A 81 4.21 11.97 -14.91
N THR A 82 4.98 11.02 -14.36
CA THR A 82 4.47 9.74 -13.85
C THR A 82 4.68 9.67 -12.35
N VAL A 83 3.61 9.87 -11.60
CA VAL A 83 3.65 9.90 -10.14
C VAL A 83 3.39 8.51 -9.59
N ILE A 84 4.35 8.02 -8.80
CA ILE A 84 4.27 6.76 -8.06
C ILE A 84 4.26 7.04 -6.55
N SER A 85 3.69 6.12 -5.76
CA SER A 85 3.70 6.18 -4.29
C SER A 85 3.15 7.50 -3.71
N VAL A 86 2.12 8.07 -4.34
CA VAL A 86 1.53 9.36 -3.95
C VAL A 86 1.06 9.41 -2.50
N LYS A 87 0.69 8.27 -1.91
CA LYS A 87 0.27 8.15 -0.50
C LYS A 87 1.34 8.67 0.47
N ARG A 88 2.63 8.59 0.11
CA ARG A 88 3.74 9.15 0.90
C ARG A 88 3.72 10.67 0.99
N LEU A 89 3.03 11.34 0.08
CA LEU A 89 2.98 12.80 -0.02
C LEU A 89 1.73 13.39 0.65
N ILE A 90 0.73 12.57 0.93
CA ILE A 90 -0.56 12.99 1.50
C ILE A 90 -0.38 13.56 2.91
N GLY A 91 -0.90 14.76 3.15
CA GLY A 91 -0.91 15.40 4.47
C GLY A 91 0.46 15.85 4.98
N ARG A 92 1.49 15.87 4.13
CA ARG A 92 2.86 16.28 4.51
C ARG A 92 3.20 17.65 3.97
N SER A 93 4.12 18.33 4.65
CA SER A 93 4.70 19.57 4.14
C SER A 93 5.74 19.28 3.04
N LEU A 94 5.93 20.26 2.15
CA LEU A 94 6.98 20.17 1.12
C LEU A 94 8.38 19.97 1.72
N ALA A 95 8.67 20.65 2.84
CA ALA A 95 9.97 20.54 3.52
C ALA A 95 10.22 19.12 4.06
N ASP A 96 9.19 18.49 4.65
CA ASP A 96 9.27 17.10 5.13
C ASP A 96 9.52 16.12 3.96
N ILE A 97 8.85 16.31 2.85
CA ILE A 97 9.03 15.47 1.65
C ILE A 97 10.44 15.61 1.09
N GLN A 98 10.93 16.83 0.91
CA GLN A 98 12.27 17.07 0.37
C GLN A 98 13.38 16.53 1.27
N GLN A 99 13.19 16.58 2.58
CA GLN A 99 14.12 16.01 3.54
C GLN A 99 14.13 14.46 3.49
N ARG A 100 12.96 13.83 3.35
CA ARG A 100 12.82 12.35 3.39
C ARG A 100 13.12 11.69 2.06
N TYR A 101 12.76 12.35 0.96
CA TYR A 101 12.83 11.82 -0.40
C TYR A 101 13.56 12.79 -1.34
N PRO A 102 14.87 13.03 -1.15
CA PRO A 102 15.62 14.05 -1.89
C PRO A 102 15.74 13.75 -3.39
N ASN A 103 15.56 12.49 -3.80
CA ASN A 103 15.78 12.02 -5.18
C ASN A 103 14.48 11.81 -5.96
N LEU A 104 13.36 12.37 -5.51
CA LEU A 104 12.13 12.31 -6.32
C LEU A 104 12.30 13.13 -7.62
N PRO A 105 11.90 12.59 -8.77
CA PRO A 105 12.06 13.26 -10.07
C PRO A 105 11.03 14.36 -10.30
N TYR A 106 10.19 14.66 -9.32
CA TYR A 106 9.10 15.62 -9.45
C TYR A 106 9.55 17.05 -9.22
N GLN A 107 8.98 17.95 -10.00
CA GLN A 107 9.11 19.38 -9.75
C GLN A 107 8.02 19.83 -8.79
N PHE A 108 8.43 20.19 -7.58
CA PHE A 108 7.51 20.68 -6.56
C PHE A 108 7.38 22.20 -6.62
N VAL A 109 6.17 22.67 -6.41
CA VAL A 109 5.83 24.09 -6.21
C VAL A 109 5.31 24.25 -4.78
N ALA A 110 5.81 25.26 -4.07
CA ALA A 110 5.29 25.59 -2.75
C ALA A 110 3.91 26.23 -2.89
N SER A 111 2.95 25.75 -2.10
CA SER A 111 1.67 26.41 -1.91
C SER A 111 1.75 27.41 -0.77
N GLU A 112 0.78 28.35 -0.69
CA GLU A 112 0.66 29.29 0.43
C GLU A 112 0.57 28.57 1.79
N ASN A 113 0.03 27.34 1.81
CA ASN A 113 -0.11 26.51 2.99
C ASN A 113 1.03 25.49 3.18
N SER A 114 2.17 25.65 2.50
CA SER A 114 3.31 24.73 2.53
C SER A 114 3.00 23.28 2.13
N LEU A 115 1.84 23.04 1.50
CA LEU A 115 1.50 21.72 0.98
C LEU A 115 2.25 21.47 -0.33
N PRO A 116 2.67 20.21 -0.61
CA PRO A 116 3.36 19.88 -1.83
C PRO A 116 2.40 19.96 -3.01
N LEU A 117 2.79 20.67 -4.04
CA LEU A 117 2.14 20.66 -5.34
C LEU A 117 3.14 20.17 -6.37
N LEU A 118 2.73 19.28 -7.26
CA LEU A 118 3.58 18.71 -8.31
C LEU A 118 3.25 19.39 -9.64
N THR A 119 4.29 19.85 -10.31
CA THR A 119 4.16 20.33 -11.70
C THR A 119 4.10 19.13 -12.63
N THR A 120 3.02 19.01 -13.35
CA THR A 120 2.84 17.99 -14.39
C THR A 120 2.62 18.66 -15.76
N ARG A 121 2.64 17.88 -16.81
CA ARG A 121 2.33 18.36 -18.17
C ARG A 121 0.92 18.96 -18.28
N GLN A 122 0.01 18.54 -17.42
CA GLN A 122 -1.37 19.02 -17.36
C GLN A 122 -1.58 20.08 -16.26
N GLY A 123 -0.52 20.79 -15.88
CA GLY A 123 -0.55 21.80 -14.84
C GLY A 123 -0.17 21.27 -13.46
N VAL A 124 -0.42 22.10 -12.47
CA VAL A 124 -0.05 21.80 -11.07
C VAL A 124 -1.11 20.90 -10.45
N ARG A 125 -0.69 19.85 -9.75
CA ARG A 125 -1.55 18.86 -9.09
C ARG A 125 -1.12 18.66 -7.63
N SER A 126 -2.10 18.55 -6.75
CA SER A 126 -1.89 18.13 -5.36
C SER A 126 -1.86 16.61 -5.24
N PRO A 127 -1.24 16.05 -4.18
CA PRO A 127 -1.33 14.62 -3.88
C PRO A 127 -2.78 14.12 -3.74
N ILE A 128 -3.69 14.98 -3.29
CA ILE A 128 -5.12 14.66 -3.16
C ILE A 128 -5.75 14.44 -4.54
N GLU A 129 -5.50 15.34 -5.49
CA GLU A 129 -5.99 15.20 -6.87
C GLU A 129 -5.43 13.97 -7.55
N ILE A 130 -4.14 13.67 -7.34
CA ILE A 130 -3.48 12.50 -7.91
C ILE A 130 -4.07 11.21 -7.32
N SER A 131 -4.31 11.17 -6.02
CA SER A 131 -4.98 10.03 -5.35
C SER A 131 -6.42 9.86 -5.83
N ALA A 132 -7.11 10.96 -6.15
CA ALA A 132 -8.46 10.91 -6.72
C ALA A 132 -8.49 10.20 -8.08
N GLU A 133 -7.46 10.32 -8.91
CA GLU A 133 -7.40 9.59 -10.19
C GLU A 133 -7.33 8.05 -9.98
N ILE A 134 -6.58 7.59 -8.97
CA ILE A 134 -6.55 6.17 -8.60
C ILE A 134 -7.95 5.71 -8.15
N LEU A 135 -8.58 6.48 -7.27
CA LEU A 135 -9.92 6.18 -6.77
C LEU A 135 -10.99 6.20 -7.88
N LYS A 136 -10.90 7.11 -8.85
CA LYS A 136 -11.78 7.12 -10.03
C LYS A 136 -11.67 5.82 -10.83
N LYS A 137 -10.42 5.35 -11.05
CA LYS A 137 -10.18 4.10 -11.79
C LYS A 137 -10.77 2.90 -11.06
N LEU A 138 -10.58 2.81 -9.73
CA LEU A 138 -11.16 1.74 -8.90
C LEU A 138 -12.68 1.82 -8.85
N THR A 139 -13.25 3.02 -8.72
CA THR A 139 -14.72 3.22 -8.73
C THR A 139 -15.31 2.74 -10.05
N ALA A 140 -14.74 3.13 -11.18
CA ALA A 140 -15.20 2.70 -12.49
C ALA A 140 -15.12 1.17 -12.66
N LEU A 141 -14.04 0.54 -12.18
CA LEU A 141 -13.90 -0.92 -12.14
C LEU A 141 -15.02 -1.55 -11.29
N GLY A 142 -15.26 -1.01 -10.10
CA GLY A 142 -16.32 -1.47 -9.20
C GLY A 142 -17.70 -1.39 -9.85
N GLU A 143 -18.05 -0.27 -10.44
CA GLU A 143 -19.34 -0.06 -11.12
C GLU A 143 -19.52 -0.97 -12.33
N GLN A 144 -18.46 -1.15 -13.12
CA GLN A 144 -18.47 -2.06 -14.27
C GLN A 144 -18.68 -3.53 -13.82
N ARG A 145 -17.96 -3.98 -12.80
CA ARG A 145 -18.02 -5.38 -12.32
C ARG A 145 -19.30 -5.70 -11.54
N LEU A 146 -19.88 -4.72 -10.88
CA LEU A 146 -21.10 -4.87 -10.11
C LEU A 146 -22.38 -4.55 -10.92
N GLY A 147 -22.24 -3.90 -12.07
CA GLY A 147 -23.33 -3.60 -12.97
C GLY A 147 -24.24 -2.46 -12.48
N GLY A 148 -23.69 -1.50 -11.72
CA GLY A 148 -24.46 -0.36 -11.22
C GLY A 148 -23.61 0.62 -10.43
N ASN A 149 -24.18 1.78 -10.11
CA ASN A 149 -23.49 2.83 -9.38
C ASN A 149 -23.23 2.41 -7.91
N LEU A 150 -22.06 2.76 -7.41
CA LEU A 150 -21.71 2.54 -6.01
C LEU A 150 -22.43 3.54 -5.12
N VAL A 151 -23.01 3.06 -4.00
CA VAL A 151 -23.54 3.96 -2.95
C VAL A 151 -22.43 4.54 -2.10
N GLY A 152 -21.25 3.92 -2.10
CA GLY A 152 -20.05 4.37 -1.43
C GLY A 152 -19.06 3.25 -1.14
N ALA A 153 -17.96 3.64 -0.50
CA ALA A 153 -16.88 2.75 -0.14
C ALA A 153 -16.47 2.87 1.33
N VAL A 154 -15.99 1.74 1.88
CA VAL A 154 -15.12 1.73 3.06
C VAL A 154 -13.69 1.80 2.55
N ILE A 155 -12.91 2.80 2.98
CA ILE A 155 -11.52 2.99 2.54
C ILE A 155 -10.60 2.73 3.71
N THR A 156 -9.56 1.92 3.51
CA THR A 156 -8.56 1.65 4.53
C THR A 156 -7.55 2.80 4.63
N VAL A 157 -7.09 3.06 5.84
CA VAL A 157 -6.04 4.05 6.14
C VAL A 157 -5.12 3.51 7.22
N PRO A 158 -3.82 3.87 7.22
CA PRO A 158 -2.92 3.55 8.32
C PRO A 158 -3.48 4.00 9.68
N ALA A 159 -3.26 3.21 10.72
CA ALA A 159 -3.78 3.53 12.06
C ALA A 159 -3.19 4.83 12.62
N TYR A 160 -1.96 5.17 12.25
CA TYR A 160 -1.25 6.37 12.69
C TYR A 160 -1.61 7.65 11.89
N PHE A 161 -2.39 7.54 10.82
CA PHE A 161 -2.81 8.72 10.06
C PHE A 161 -3.48 9.72 11.00
N ASP A 162 -2.97 10.94 10.96
CA ASP A 162 -3.57 12.06 11.67
C ASP A 162 -4.88 12.55 10.98
N ASP A 163 -5.56 13.48 11.61
CA ASP A 163 -6.83 14.00 11.11
C ASP A 163 -6.68 14.67 9.73
N ALA A 164 -5.54 15.32 9.45
CA ALA A 164 -5.28 15.97 8.18
C ALA A 164 -5.11 14.93 7.06
N GLN A 165 -4.39 13.84 7.31
CA GLN A 165 -4.20 12.74 6.37
C GLN A 165 -5.51 11.98 6.11
N ARG A 166 -6.30 11.74 7.17
CA ARG A 166 -7.65 11.13 7.05
C ARG A 166 -8.59 12.01 6.26
N GLN A 167 -8.57 13.33 6.52
CA GLN A 167 -9.38 14.28 5.76
C GLN A 167 -8.95 14.34 4.29
N SER A 168 -7.64 14.35 4.02
CA SER A 168 -7.10 14.30 2.65
C SER A 168 -7.57 13.06 1.87
N THR A 169 -7.66 11.90 2.54
CA THR A 169 -8.20 10.68 1.93
C THR A 169 -9.68 10.83 1.58
N LYS A 170 -10.48 11.43 2.47
CA LYS A 170 -11.89 11.72 2.19
C LYS A 170 -12.07 12.73 1.05
N ASP A 171 -11.20 13.75 0.99
CA ASP A 171 -11.23 14.77 -0.05
C ASP A 171 -10.86 14.17 -1.41
N ALA A 172 -9.88 13.26 -1.46
CA ALA A 172 -9.55 12.51 -2.67
C ALA A 172 -10.73 11.67 -3.16
N ALA A 173 -11.42 10.97 -2.26
CA ALA A 173 -12.62 10.20 -2.59
C ALA A 173 -13.76 11.11 -3.11
N LYS A 174 -13.96 12.25 -2.47
CA LYS A 174 -14.96 13.24 -2.91
C LYS A 174 -14.64 13.78 -4.31
N LEU A 175 -13.37 14.09 -4.61
CA LEU A 175 -12.94 14.50 -5.96
C LEU A 175 -13.12 13.37 -7.00
N ALA A 176 -13.02 12.12 -6.57
CA ALA A 176 -13.33 10.96 -7.41
C ALA A 176 -14.83 10.71 -7.60
N GLY A 177 -15.71 11.49 -6.96
CA GLY A 177 -17.15 11.26 -6.98
C GLY A 177 -17.61 10.09 -6.09
N LEU A 178 -16.73 9.58 -5.22
CA LEU A 178 -16.98 8.42 -4.37
C LEU A 178 -17.39 8.85 -2.96
N ASN A 179 -18.52 8.35 -2.50
CA ASN A 179 -18.97 8.58 -1.13
C ASN A 179 -18.21 7.67 -0.14
N VAL A 180 -17.58 8.26 0.87
CA VAL A 180 -16.91 7.51 1.92
C VAL A 180 -17.91 7.11 3.00
N LEU A 181 -18.24 5.83 3.07
CA LEU A 181 -19.09 5.27 4.11
C LEU A 181 -18.37 5.22 5.45
N ARG A 182 -17.09 4.83 5.42
CA ARG A 182 -16.24 4.75 6.60
C ARG A 182 -14.76 4.74 6.19
N LEU A 183 -13.91 5.32 7.04
CA LEU A 183 -12.47 5.00 7.06
C LEU A 183 -12.24 3.88 8.08
N LEU A 184 -11.52 2.83 7.67
CA LEU A 184 -11.17 1.70 8.51
C LEU A 184 -9.65 1.65 8.68
N ASN A 185 -9.17 1.39 9.88
CA ASN A 185 -7.73 1.23 10.08
C ASN A 185 -7.24 -0.07 9.41
N GLU A 186 -6.17 0.03 8.63
CA GLU A 186 -5.55 -1.10 7.91
C GLU A 186 -5.27 -2.30 8.83
N PRO A 187 -4.67 -2.16 10.02
CA PRO A 187 -4.42 -3.29 10.91
C PRO A 187 -5.71 -3.96 11.40
N THR A 188 -6.79 -3.20 11.58
CA THR A 188 -8.09 -3.77 11.93
C THR A 188 -8.67 -4.57 10.77
N ALA A 189 -8.57 -4.04 9.55
CA ALA A 189 -9.01 -4.75 8.34
C ALA A 189 -8.24 -6.06 8.15
N ALA A 190 -6.92 -6.03 8.32
CA ALA A 190 -6.07 -7.21 8.24
C ALA A 190 -6.45 -8.28 9.29
N ALA A 191 -6.62 -7.88 10.54
CA ALA A 191 -7.03 -8.80 11.61
C ALA A 191 -8.40 -9.46 11.31
N ILE A 192 -9.36 -8.72 10.78
CA ILE A 192 -10.66 -9.24 10.34
C ILE A 192 -10.49 -10.22 9.18
N ALA A 193 -9.64 -9.90 8.19
CA ALA A 193 -9.41 -10.77 7.03
C ALA A 193 -8.85 -12.15 7.43
N TYR A 194 -8.01 -12.20 8.47
CA TYR A 194 -7.53 -13.46 9.06
C TYR A 194 -8.54 -14.15 9.96
N GLY A 195 -9.77 -13.65 10.07
CA GLY A 195 -10.84 -14.26 10.89
C GLY A 195 -10.61 -14.19 12.39
N LEU A 196 -9.74 -13.29 12.84
CA LEU A 196 -9.37 -13.15 14.26
C LEU A 196 -10.51 -12.54 15.11
N ASP A 197 -11.59 -12.06 14.47
CA ASP A 197 -12.80 -11.55 15.12
C ASP A 197 -13.74 -12.66 15.61
N SER A 198 -13.52 -13.91 15.17
CA SER A 198 -14.44 -15.04 15.39
C SER A 198 -14.18 -15.82 16.69
N GLY A 199 -14.06 -15.13 17.83
CA GLY A 199 -14.11 -15.76 19.16
C GLY A 199 -12.77 -15.98 19.85
N GLN A 200 -11.67 -15.52 19.33
CA GLN A 200 -10.38 -15.45 20.04
C GLN A 200 -10.30 -14.14 20.82
N GLU A 201 -9.88 -14.21 22.07
CA GLU A 201 -9.49 -13.02 22.84
C GLU A 201 -7.97 -13.01 22.99
N GLY A 202 -7.37 -11.82 22.97
CA GLY A 202 -5.91 -11.72 23.14
C GLY A 202 -5.29 -10.52 22.48
N VAL A 203 -3.97 -10.50 22.45
CA VAL A 203 -3.18 -9.45 21.84
C VAL A 203 -2.68 -9.89 20.48
N ILE A 204 -2.85 -9.03 19.48
CA ILE A 204 -2.46 -9.27 18.09
C ILE A 204 -1.48 -8.19 17.70
N ALA A 205 -0.35 -8.58 17.11
CA ALA A 205 0.55 -7.66 16.44
C ALA A 205 0.29 -7.72 14.92
N VAL A 206 0.06 -6.58 14.30
CA VAL A 206 -0.03 -6.44 12.85
C VAL A 206 1.23 -5.74 12.36
N TYR A 207 2.07 -6.48 11.67
CA TYR A 207 3.32 -6.03 11.05
C TYR A 207 3.06 -5.79 9.57
N ASP A 208 2.94 -4.53 9.19
CA ASP A 208 2.67 -4.11 7.82
C ASP A 208 3.91 -3.48 7.21
N LEU A 209 4.53 -4.18 6.26
CA LEU A 209 5.68 -3.71 5.51
C LEU A 209 5.32 -3.64 4.02
N GLY A 210 4.83 -2.49 3.62
CA GLY A 210 4.49 -2.19 2.24
C GLY A 210 5.70 -1.79 1.38
N GLY A 211 5.43 -1.21 0.22
CA GLY A 211 6.50 -0.68 -0.64
C GLY A 211 7.18 0.54 -0.04
N GLY A 212 6.44 1.40 0.65
CA GLY A 212 6.93 2.70 1.07
C GLY A 212 6.93 3.00 2.54
N THR A 213 6.19 2.27 3.33
CA THR A 213 6.02 2.50 4.76
C THR A 213 6.09 1.19 5.52
N PHE A 214 6.53 1.30 6.74
CA PHE A 214 6.44 0.24 7.74
C PHE A 214 5.51 0.68 8.87
N ASP A 215 4.57 -0.15 9.22
CA ASP A 215 3.62 0.06 10.28
C ASP A 215 3.55 -1.14 11.20
N ILE A 216 3.53 -0.89 12.49
CA ILE A 216 3.26 -1.89 13.53
C ILE A 216 2.09 -1.42 14.37
N SER A 217 1.11 -2.27 14.56
CA SER A 217 -0.03 -2.02 15.43
C SER A 217 -0.19 -3.15 16.42
N ILE A 218 -0.33 -2.80 17.68
CA ILE A 218 -0.64 -3.74 18.76
C ILE A 218 -2.11 -3.58 19.07
N LEU A 219 -2.87 -4.64 18.84
CA LEU A 219 -4.32 -4.67 19.02
C LEU A 219 -4.68 -5.59 20.17
N ARG A 220 -5.70 -5.24 20.95
CA ARG A 220 -6.40 -6.16 21.84
C ARG A 220 -7.73 -6.51 21.22
N LEU A 221 -7.97 -7.81 21.10
CA LEU A 221 -9.27 -8.33 20.73
C LEU A 221 -10.00 -8.83 21.98
N SER A 222 -11.16 -8.28 22.24
CA SER A 222 -12.04 -8.70 23.32
C SER A 222 -13.50 -8.63 22.86
N ARG A 223 -14.19 -9.76 22.90
CA ARG A 223 -15.63 -9.88 22.55
C ARG A 223 -15.98 -9.30 21.17
N GLY A 224 -15.12 -9.54 20.18
CA GLY A 224 -15.32 -9.04 18.81
C GLY A 224 -15.02 -7.55 18.62
N VAL A 225 -14.46 -6.88 19.63
CA VAL A 225 -14.02 -5.48 19.54
C VAL A 225 -12.48 -5.43 19.45
N PHE A 226 -11.99 -4.75 18.43
CA PHE A 226 -10.56 -4.46 18.29
C PHE A 226 -10.25 -3.11 18.93
N GLU A 227 -9.41 -3.14 19.94
CA GLU A 227 -8.84 -1.95 20.58
C GLU A 227 -7.39 -1.78 20.10
N VAL A 228 -7.05 -0.63 19.57
CA VAL A 228 -5.65 -0.29 19.21
C VAL A 228 -4.95 0.16 20.49
N LEU A 229 -4.04 -0.65 21.00
CA LEU A 229 -3.27 -0.34 22.22
C LEU A 229 -2.13 0.62 21.93
N ALA A 230 -1.42 0.38 20.83
CA ALA A 230 -0.34 1.24 20.38
C ALA A 230 -0.13 1.07 18.86
N THR A 231 0.42 2.13 18.26
CA THR A 231 0.90 2.11 16.89
C THR A 231 2.31 2.66 16.84
N GLY A 232 3.09 2.16 15.91
CA GLY A 232 4.43 2.64 15.63
C GLY A 232 4.76 2.41 14.17
N GLY A 233 5.93 2.79 13.75
CA GLY A 233 6.33 2.55 12.37
C GLY A 233 7.45 3.47 11.92
N ASP A 234 7.70 3.40 10.63
CA ASP A 234 8.67 4.23 9.93
C ASP A 234 8.11 4.56 8.54
N THR A 235 7.76 5.82 8.35
CA THR A 235 7.13 6.29 7.11
C THR A 235 8.12 6.45 5.94
N ALA A 236 9.39 6.13 6.18
CA ALA A 236 10.48 6.11 5.20
C ALA A 236 11.20 4.75 5.27
N LEU A 237 10.45 3.67 5.41
CA LEU A 237 10.95 2.30 5.42
C LEU A 237 9.95 1.40 4.70
N GLY A 238 10.37 0.75 3.64
CA GLY A 238 9.54 -0.17 2.88
C GLY A 238 10.34 -0.95 1.84
N GLY A 239 9.66 -1.67 0.98
CA GLY A 239 10.27 -2.43 -0.10
C GLY A 239 11.06 -1.59 -1.10
N ASP A 240 10.67 -0.32 -1.28
CA ASP A 240 11.41 0.63 -2.14
C ASP A 240 12.79 0.93 -1.55
N ASP A 241 12.94 0.93 -0.22
CA ASP A 241 14.25 1.12 0.43
C ASP A 241 15.13 -0.12 0.25
N PHE A 242 14.54 -1.31 0.18
CA PHE A 242 15.25 -2.53 -0.19
C PHE A 242 15.75 -2.46 -1.64
N ASP A 243 14.93 -1.92 -2.54
CA ASP A 243 15.31 -1.70 -3.94
C ASP A 243 16.46 -0.69 -4.06
N LEU A 244 16.43 0.37 -3.26
CA LEU A 244 17.49 1.38 -3.24
C LEU A 244 18.84 0.81 -2.80
N VAL A 245 18.90 0.05 -1.69
CA VAL A 245 20.17 -0.54 -1.24
C VAL A 245 20.69 -1.58 -2.22
N LEU A 246 19.81 -2.30 -2.91
CA LEU A 246 20.20 -3.24 -3.96
C LEU A 246 20.70 -2.52 -5.22
N ALA A 247 20.06 -1.41 -5.59
CA ALA A 247 20.50 -0.58 -6.70
C ALA A 247 21.89 0.04 -6.43
N ASP A 248 22.12 0.55 -5.23
CA ASP A 248 23.42 1.08 -4.82
C ASP A 248 24.51 0.00 -4.87
N TRP A 249 24.19 -1.21 -4.39
CA TRP A 249 25.09 -2.35 -4.50
C TRP A 249 25.43 -2.72 -5.96
N ILE A 250 24.43 -2.68 -6.88
CA ILE A 250 24.66 -2.92 -8.31
C ILE A 250 25.58 -1.85 -8.89
N ILE A 251 25.42 -0.57 -8.52
CA ILE A 251 26.32 0.51 -8.95
C ILE A 251 27.76 0.25 -8.48
N GLU A 252 27.93 -0.14 -7.23
CA GLU A 252 29.24 -0.45 -6.66
C GLU A 252 29.92 -1.62 -7.36
N GLN A 253 29.19 -2.72 -7.60
CA GLN A 253 29.74 -3.93 -8.23
C GLN A 253 30.04 -3.71 -9.72
N SER A 254 29.18 -3.02 -10.42
CA SER A 254 29.32 -2.76 -11.87
C SER A 254 30.27 -1.61 -12.21
N ALA A 255 30.48 -0.69 -11.27
CA ALA A 255 31.08 0.62 -11.46
C ALA A 255 30.37 1.48 -12.52
N VAL A 256 29.10 1.20 -12.84
CA VAL A 256 28.28 1.91 -13.82
C VAL A 256 27.22 2.73 -13.08
N LYS A 257 27.28 4.05 -13.22
CA LYS A 257 26.29 4.97 -12.64
C LYS A 257 25.23 5.35 -13.68
N PRO A 258 23.96 5.51 -13.27
CA PRO A 258 22.94 6.10 -14.14
C PRO A 258 23.28 7.57 -14.47
N GLU A 259 23.07 7.97 -15.72
CA GLU A 259 23.41 9.32 -16.22
C GLU A 259 22.23 10.30 -16.12
N ASN A 260 21.00 9.78 -15.94
CA ASN A 260 19.78 10.57 -15.89
C ASN A 260 18.67 9.82 -15.13
N ASP A 261 17.56 10.51 -14.89
CA ASP A 261 16.41 9.99 -14.12
C ASP A 261 15.79 8.74 -14.75
N SER A 262 15.75 8.65 -16.07
CA SER A 262 15.23 7.47 -16.77
C SER A 262 16.09 6.23 -16.47
N GLN A 263 17.40 6.36 -16.60
CA GLN A 263 18.34 5.27 -16.30
C GLN A 263 18.32 4.89 -14.81
N TYR A 264 18.16 5.88 -13.92
CA TYR A 264 18.01 5.62 -12.50
C TYR A 264 16.73 4.82 -12.22
N ARG A 265 15.62 5.18 -12.86
CA ARG A 265 14.36 4.42 -12.73
C ARG A 265 14.48 2.99 -13.26
N GLU A 266 15.11 2.79 -14.42
CA GLU A 266 15.40 1.46 -14.95
C GLU A 266 16.18 0.59 -13.95
N LEU A 267 17.16 1.19 -13.27
CA LEU A 267 17.95 0.49 -12.25
C LEU A 267 17.10 0.09 -11.03
N ILE A 268 16.24 0.99 -10.55
CA ILE A 268 15.31 0.69 -9.44
C ILE A 268 14.33 -0.40 -9.83
N GLU A 269 13.78 -0.39 -11.04
CA GLU A 269 12.91 -1.47 -11.52
C GLU A 269 13.65 -2.81 -11.64
N LEU A 270 14.92 -2.78 -12.07
CA LEU A 270 15.76 -3.97 -12.08
C LEU A 270 15.93 -4.50 -10.66
N ALA A 271 16.29 -3.64 -9.70
CA ALA A 271 16.45 -4.01 -8.29
C ALA A 271 15.15 -4.61 -7.72
N ASN A 272 14.00 -4.03 -8.02
CA ASN A 272 12.71 -4.56 -7.60
C ASN A 272 12.44 -5.97 -8.15
N ARG A 273 12.68 -6.20 -9.43
CA ARG A 273 12.55 -7.55 -10.04
C ARG A 273 13.50 -8.57 -9.40
N LEU A 274 14.74 -8.17 -9.11
CA LEU A 274 15.73 -9.04 -8.46
C LEU A 274 15.30 -9.38 -7.03
N LYS A 275 14.83 -8.40 -6.25
CA LYS A 275 14.27 -8.61 -4.92
C LYS A 275 13.14 -9.63 -4.93
N GLN A 276 12.18 -9.49 -5.86
CA GLN A 276 11.07 -10.45 -6.00
C GLN A 276 11.57 -11.84 -6.39
N ALA A 277 12.53 -11.94 -7.32
CA ALA A 277 13.10 -13.21 -7.72
C ALA A 277 13.85 -13.90 -6.58
N LEU A 278 14.57 -13.16 -5.73
CA LEU A 278 15.27 -13.67 -4.55
C LEU A 278 14.33 -14.20 -3.46
N SER A 279 13.06 -13.82 -3.47
CA SER A 279 12.07 -14.42 -2.57
C SER A 279 11.80 -15.90 -2.89
N ASN A 280 11.97 -16.30 -4.16
CA ASN A 280 11.73 -17.67 -4.62
C ASN A 280 13.01 -18.43 -5.00
N SER A 281 14.15 -17.73 -5.18
CA SER A 281 15.42 -18.31 -5.59
C SER A 281 16.51 -17.97 -4.60
N THR A 282 17.50 -18.85 -4.45
CA THR A 282 18.65 -18.63 -3.57
C THR A 282 19.73 -17.76 -4.21
N GLU A 283 19.71 -17.63 -5.53
CA GLU A 283 20.64 -16.82 -6.32
C GLU A 283 19.95 -16.36 -7.61
N VAL A 284 20.28 -15.16 -8.08
CA VAL A 284 19.79 -14.59 -9.33
C VAL A 284 20.92 -13.96 -10.11
N GLN A 285 20.86 -14.08 -11.45
CA GLN A 285 21.76 -13.41 -12.36
C GLN A 285 21.31 -11.97 -12.59
N ILE A 286 22.27 -11.08 -12.74
CA ILE A 286 22.06 -9.65 -12.96
C ILE A 286 22.70 -9.28 -14.29
N GLN A 287 21.93 -8.67 -15.17
CA GLN A 287 22.42 -7.95 -16.33
C GLN A 287 22.08 -6.48 -16.18
N TYR A 288 23.10 -5.66 -15.98
CA TYR A 288 22.97 -4.20 -15.91
C TYR A 288 23.92 -3.55 -16.90
N ARG A 289 23.36 -2.94 -17.96
CA ARG A 289 24.15 -2.44 -19.10
C ARG A 289 25.07 -3.54 -19.67
N ASN A 290 26.38 -3.30 -19.67
CA ASN A 290 27.39 -4.27 -20.13
C ASN A 290 27.99 -5.14 -19.01
N TRP A 291 27.50 -4.98 -17.79
CA TRP A 291 27.95 -5.77 -16.64
C TRP A 291 27.04 -6.98 -16.42
N LEU A 292 27.68 -8.12 -16.20
CA LEU A 292 27.03 -9.37 -15.81
C LEU A 292 27.54 -9.75 -14.42
N GLY A 293 26.64 -10.03 -13.52
CA GLY A 293 26.94 -10.47 -12.16
C GLY A 293 25.86 -11.40 -11.64
N ASN A 294 25.97 -11.74 -10.38
CA ASN A 294 24.97 -12.49 -9.64
C ASN A 294 24.92 -11.99 -8.20
N ILE A 295 23.80 -12.24 -7.53
CA ILE A 295 23.61 -11.97 -6.11
C ILE A 295 22.90 -13.16 -5.47
N SER A 296 23.38 -13.59 -4.32
CA SER A 296 22.71 -14.60 -3.50
C SER A 296 21.69 -13.95 -2.57
N ARG A 297 20.74 -14.78 -2.07
CA ARG A 297 19.79 -14.37 -1.05
C ARG A 297 20.49 -13.93 0.24
N GLU A 298 21.56 -14.61 0.62
CA GLU A 298 22.37 -14.26 1.80
C GLU A 298 22.96 -12.85 1.67
N GLN A 299 23.57 -12.54 0.52
CA GLN A 299 24.11 -11.20 0.25
C GLN A 299 23.01 -10.13 0.30
N PHE A 300 21.85 -10.42 -0.29
CA PHE A 300 20.70 -9.53 -0.21
C PHE A 300 20.20 -9.34 1.22
N ASN A 301 20.13 -10.43 2.01
CA ASN A 301 19.75 -10.36 3.42
C ASN A 301 20.70 -9.45 4.22
N GLU A 302 22.01 -9.53 3.95
CA GLU A 302 23.00 -8.64 4.58
C GLU A 302 22.76 -7.17 4.23
N LEU A 303 22.43 -6.88 2.97
CA LEU A 303 22.13 -5.51 2.52
C LEU A 303 20.90 -4.92 3.23
N ILE A 304 19.84 -5.70 3.39
CA ILE A 304 18.60 -5.22 4.00
C ILE A 304 18.55 -5.34 5.53
N GLN A 305 19.51 -6.04 6.15
CA GLN A 305 19.54 -6.27 7.59
C GLN A 305 19.39 -4.98 8.43
N PRO A 306 20.07 -3.86 8.11
CA PRO A 306 19.91 -2.63 8.88
C PRO A 306 18.48 -2.08 8.83
N LEU A 307 17.80 -2.23 7.67
CA LEU A 307 16.43 -1.79 7.46
C LEU A 307 15.44 -2.66 8.26
N VAL A 308 15.62 -3.97 8.21
CA VAL A 308 14.80 -4.91 8.99
C VAL A 308 14.99 -4.67 10.50
N LYS A 309 16.21 -4.41 10.96
CA LYS A 309 16.47 -4.04 12.36
C LYS A 309 15.72 -2.75 12.77
N ARG A 310 15.60 -1.76 11.89
CA ARG A 310 14.82 -0.54 12.16
C ARG A 310 13.35 -0.87 12.41
N SER A 311 12.75 -1.76 11.62
CA SER A 311 11.36 -2.18 11.82
C SER A 311 11.17 -2.88 13.16
N LEU A 312 12.08 -3.77 13.54
CA LEU A 312 12.02 -4.47 14.84
C LEU A 312 12.22 -3.54 16.04
N LEU A 313 13.00 -2.47 15.90
CA LEU A 313 13.09 -1.44 16.93
C LEU A 313 11.78 -0.69 17.10
N ALA A 314 11.05 -0.42 16.02
CA ALA A 314 9.72 0.18 16.10
C ALA A 314 8.70 -0.80 16.75
N CYS A 315 8.79 -2.11 16.43
CA CYS A 315 7.99 -3.14 17.13
C CYS A 315 8.22 -3.11 18.64
N ARG A 316 9.48 -3.05 19.07
CA ARG A 316 9.83 -3.00 20.50
C ARG A 316 9.25 -1.76 21.19
N ARG A 317 9.28 -0.60 20.53
CA ARG A 317 8.69 0.64 21.05
C ARG A 317 7.17 0.51 21.15
N ALA A 318 6.51 0.02 20.12
CA ALA A 318 5.06 -0.16 20.10
C ALA A 318 4.59 -1.13 21.22
N LEU A 319 5.30 -2.24 21.44
CA LEU A 319 5.03 -3.15 22.56
C LEU A 319 5.15 -2.46 23.90
N LYS A 320 6.23 -1.69 24.09
CA LYS A 320 6.44 -0.91 25.32
C LYS A 320 5.33 0.11 25.54
N ASP A 321 4.92 0.82 24.50
CA ASP A 321 3.85 1.82 24.56
C ASP A 321 2.48 1.17 24.83
N ALA A 322 2.27 -0.05 24.35
CA ALA A 322 1.09 -0.86 24.63
C ALA A 322 1.10 -1.47 26.05
N GLY A 323 2.25 -1.47 26.75
CA GLY A 323 2.41 -2.16 28.02
C GLY A 323 2.31 -3.68 27.90
N VAL A 324 2.81 -4.24 26.78
CA VAL A 324 2.72 -5.67 26.42
C VAL A 324 4.13 -6.19 26.13
N GLU A 325 4.44 -7.38 26.65
CA GLU A 325 5.68 -8.08 26.29
C GLU A 325 5.47 -8.91 25.01
N ALA A 326 6.55 -9.22 24.31
CA ALA A 326 6.48 -9.94 23.03
C ALA A 326 5.83 -11.33 23.18
N GLU A 327 6.05 -11.99 24.31
CA GLU A 327 5.51 -13.31 24.66
C GLU A 327 3.98 -13.28 24.90
N GLU A 328 3.43 -12.12 25.27
CA GLU A 328 2.00 -11.93 25.48
C GLU A 328 1.21 -11.75 24.17
N VAL A 329 1.92 -11.50 23.06
CA VAL A 329 1.30 -11.44 21.74
C VAL A 329 0.84 -12.84 21.35
N ASN A 330 -0.45 -13.02 21.09
CA ASN A 330 -1.03 -14.31 20.73
C ASN A 330 -0.78 -14.64 19.26
N GLU A 331 -0.98 -13.65 18.38
CA GLU A 331 -0.85 -13.81 16.94
C GLU A 331 -0.07 -12.65 16.33
N VAL A 332 0.71 -12.94 15.29
CA VAL A 332 1.42 -11.96 14.48
C VAL A 332 0.91 -12.05 13.05
N VAL A 333 0.25 -11.00 12.60
CA VAL A 333 -0.27 -10.89 11.23
C VAL A 333 0.74 -10.10 10.40
N MET A 334 1.12 -10.64 9.26
CA MET A 334 2.01 -9.97 8.31
C MET A 334 1.25 -9.49 7.08
N VAL A 335 1.37 -8.21 6.79
CA VAL A 335 0.70 -7.49 5.70
C VAL A 335 1.73 -6.71 4.89
N GLY A 336 1.40 -6.40 3.66
CA GLY A 336 2.25 -5.67 2.72
C GLY A 336 3.21 -6.57 1.96
N GLY A 337 3.34 -6.34 0.64
CA GLY A 337 4.10 -7.20 -0.28
C GLY A 337 5.55 -7.45 0.12
N SER A 338 6.19 -6.51 0.84
CA SER A 338 7.58 -6.66 1.29
C SER A 338 7.75 -7.69 2.41
N THR A 339 6.67 -8.13 3.06
CA THR A 339 6.67 -9.24 4.00
C THR A 339 6.85 -10.60 3.32
N SER A 340 6.74 -10.64 2.00
CA SER A 340 7.06 -11.84 1.20
C SER A 340 8.56 -12.16 1.17
N VAL A 341 9.44 -11.22 1.54
CA VAL A 341 10.87 -11.46 1.66
C VAL A 341 11.14 -12.44 2.81
N PRO A 342 11.75 -13.62 2.54
CA PRO A 342 11.92 -14.68 3.56
C PRO A 342 12.63 -14.19 4.81
N TYR A 343 13.68 -13.38 4.66
CA TYR A 343 14.45 -12.83 5.78
C TYR A 343 13.60 -11.97 6.72
N VAL A 344 12.66 -11.20 6.18
CA VAL A 344 11.73 -10.39 7.00
C VAL A 344 10.85 -11.31 7.86
N ARG A 345 10.28 -12.36 7.26
CA ARG A 345 9.43 -13.33 7.98
C ARG A 345 10.18 -14.04 9.09
N GLU A 346 11.42 -14.47 8.80
CA GLU A 346 12.30 -15.12 9.77
C GLU A 346 12.59 -14.19 10.96
N GLN A 347 13.05 -12.97 10.69
CA GLN A 347 13.41 -12.01 11.74
C GLN A 347 12.22 -11.57 12.61
N VAL A 348 11.04 -11.44 12.01
CA VAL A 348 9.80 -11.14 12.75
C VAL A 348 9.38 -12.34 13.60
N GLY A 349 9.45 -13.55 13.05
CA GLY A 349 9.19 -14.79 13.78
C GLY A 349 10.09 -14.95 14.99
N ASP A 350 11.40 -14.71 14.82
CA ASP A 350 12.40 -14.77 15.89
C ASP A 350 12.13 -13.70 16.97
N PHE A 351 11.75 -12.48 16.55
CA PHE A 351 11.47 -11.37 17.47
C PHE A 351 10.26 -11.65 18.38
N PHE A 352 9.17 -12.16 17.83
CA PHE A 352 7.97 -12.48 18.58
C PHE A 352 7.95 -13.91 19.13
N GLN A 353 8.96 -14.75 18.80
CA GLN A 353 9.03 -16.17 19.12
C GLN A 353 7.74 -16.93 18.71
N LYS A 354 7.20 -16.56 17.56
CA LYS A 354 5.99 -17.12 16.97
C LYS A 354 6.10 -17.20 15.46
N GLN A 355 5.44 -18.20 14.90
CA GLN A 355 5.31 -18.26 13.45
C GLN A 355 4.27 -17.23 13.00
N PRO A 356 4.64 -16.23 12.18
CA PRO A 356 3.70 -15.26 11.69
C PRO A 356 2.63 -15.88 10.79
N LEU A 357 1.42 -15.33 10.83
CA LEU A 357 0.33 -15.70 9.93
C LEU A 357 0.62 -15.13 8.54
N THR A 358 0.71 -16.02 7.55
CA THR A 358 1.03 -15.69 6.15
C THR A 358 0.14 -16.47 5.17
N SER A 359 -1.01 -16.96 5.63
CA SER A 359 -1.91 -17.82 4.83
C SER A 359 -2.74 -17.03 3.81
N ILE A 360 -2.84 -15.72 3.97
CA ILE A 360 -3.51 -14.81 3.04
C ILE A 360 -2.41 -14.08 2.25
N ASP A 361 -2.71 -13.74 0.98
CA ASP A 361 -1.84 -12.88 0.18
C ASP A 361 -1.63 -11.56 0.95
N PRO A 362 -0.39 -11.14 1.20
CA PRO A 362 -0.12 -9.96 2.01
C PRO A 362 -0.49 -8.63 1.34
N ASP A 363 -0.74 -8.60 0.02
CA ASP A 363 -1.15 -7.41 -0.76
C ASP A 363 -2.67 -7.26 -0.88
#